data_0a6d25456af284221c74fde5b4ec62d6
#
_entry.id   0a6d25456af284221c74fde5b4ec62d6
#
_cell.length_a   1.000
_cell.length_b   1.000
_cell.length_c   1.000
_cell.angle_alpha   90.00
_cell.angle_beta   90.00
_cell.angle_gamma   90.00
#
_symmetry.space_group_name_H-M   'P 1'
#
loop_
_entity.id
_entity.type
_entity.pdbx_description
1 polymer ?
#
loop_
_entity_poly.entity_id
_entity_poly.type
_entity_poly.pdbx_seq_one_letter_code
_entity_poly.pdbx_strand_id
1 'polypeptide(L)'
;MPLDRHKISVIVPTVGRDSLALCRTALERQTRPPDEIVIVVDEFRRGVVWARNEGIARSSGDVIAFADDDVIPPADWLERLVGALDRCDAAAAGGTFQETDPLLDAIRRRNPFPEREQMDHGGLVGNSGNLMIRRQWLARCQQEDGYVFNPCFGGSGEDWELMWRLRKRGARMVYVPSQVQHLR
;
A
#
# COMPACT_ATOMS: atom_id res chain seq x y z
N MET A 1 -0.63 -23.19 1.54
CA MET A 1 -0.51 -22.67 2.93
C MET A 1 -1.75 -21.84 3.22
N PRO A 2 -2.38 -21.94 4.39
CA PRO A 2 -3.60 -21.16 4.67
C PRO A 2 -3.28 -19.67 4.71
N LEU A 3 -4.09 -18.88 3.98
CA LEU A 3 -4.04 -17.41 3.92
C LEU A 3 -4.39 -16.74 5.26
N ASP A 4 -4.86 -17.51 6.25
CA ASP A 4 -5.23 -17.07 7.60
C ASP A 4 -4.05 -16.82 8.56
N ARG A 5 -2.83 -16.85 8.05
CA ARG A 5 -1.62 -16.84 8.88
C ARG A 5 -1.24 -15.45 9.40
N HIS A 6 -1.73 -14.39 8.77
CA HIS A 6 -1.36 -13.01 9.10
C HIS A 6 -2.57 -12.19 9.52
N LYS A 7 -2.41 -11.41 10.57
CA LYS A 7 -3.32 -10.33 10.92
C LYS A 7 -3.07 -9.14 9.98
N ILE A 8 -4.10 -8.72 9.23
CA ILE A 8 -4.02 -7.65 8.22
C ILE A 8 -4.63 -6.37 8.76
N SER A 9 -3.84 -5.30 8.83
CA SER A 9 -4.34 -3.94 9.04
C SER A 9 -4.36 -3.19 7.71
N VAL A 10 -5.47 -2.52 7.39
CA VAL A 10 -5.54 -1.58 6.27
C VAL A 10 -5.56 -0.16 6.82
N ILE A 11 -4.62 0.67 6.39
CA ILE A 11 -4.54 2.08 6.78
C ILE A 11 -5.10 2.94 5.65
N VAL A 12 -6.08 3.79 6.00
CA VAL A 12 -6.73 4.72 5.06
C VAL A 12 -6.57 6.16 5.59
N PRO A 13 -5.59 6.93 5.08
CA PRO A 13 -5.50 8.36 5.35
C PRO A 13 -6.62 9.11 4.63
N THR A 14 -7.24 10.08 5.27
CA THR A 14 -8.30 10.88 4.68
C THR A 14 -8.36 12.29 5.25
N VAL A 15 -8.86 13.22 4.46
CA VAL A 15 -9.27 14.57 4.91
C VAL A 15 -10.80 14.69 4.99
N GLY A 16 -11.51 13.55 4.98
CA GLY A 16 -12.97 13.50 5.04
C GLY A 16 -13.67 13.59 3.68
N ARG A 17 -13.09 12.98 2.63
CA ARG A 17 -13.72 12.95 1.29
C ARG A 17 -14.94 12.01 1.25
N ASP A 18 -15.90 12.32 0.39
CA ASP A 18 -17.10 11.47 0.18
C ASP A 18 -16.74 10.09 -0.38
N SER A 19 -15.64 9.99 -1.13
CA SER A 19 -15.10 8.73 -1.68
C SER A 19 -14.73 7.70 -0.62
N LEU A 20 -14.42 8.13 0.61
CA LEU A 20 -14.07 7.25 1.73
C LEU A 20 -15.11 6.15 1.97
N ALA A 21 -16.42 6.47 1.81
CA ALA A 21 -17.50 5.49 2.00
C ALA A 21 -17.42 4.34 0.98
N LEU A 22 -17.04 4.64 -0.26
CA LEU A 22 -16.87 3.65 -1.34
C LEU A 22 -15.62 2.80 -1.10
N CYS A 23 -14.49 3.45 -0.75
CA CYS A 23 -13.26 2.75 -0.39
C CYS A 23 -13.49 1.78 0.76
N ARG A 24 -14.09 2.25 1.87
CA ARG A 24 -14.42 1.42 3.03
C ARG A 24 -15.30 0.22 2.66
N THR A 25 -16.36 0.43 1.88
CA THR A 25 -17.25 -0.65 1.42
C THR A 25 -16.47 -1.70 0.62
N ALA A 26 -15.56 -1.29 -0.26
CA ALA A 26 -14.72 -2.20 -1.05
C ALA A 26 -13.75 -3.00 -0.16
N LEU A 27 -13.21 -2.39 0.88
CA LEU A 27 -12.34 -3.06 1.86
C LEU A 27 -13.09 -4.07 2.72
N GLU A 28 -14.32 -3.76 3.14
CA GLU A 28 -15.18 -4.67 3.92
C GLU A 28 -15.64 -5.89 3.10
N ARG A 29 -15.66 -5.79 1.76
CA ARG A 29 -16.10 -6.84 0.82
C ARG A 29 -14.93 -7.66 0.22
N GLN A 30 -13.74 -7.56 0.76
CA GLN A 30 -12.61 -8.35 0.29
C GLN A 30 -12.84 -9.85 0.49
N THR A 31 -12.38 -10.71 -0.44
CA THR A 31 -12.40 -12.19 -0.30
C THR A 31 -11.62 -12.67 0.91
N ARG A 32 -10.52 -11.97 1.22
CA ARG A 32 -9.83 -12.04 2.52
C ARG A 32 -10.09 -10.71 3.24
N PRO A 33 -11.07 -10.62 4.15
CA PRO A 33 -11.34 -9.39 4.88
C PRO A 33 -10.13 -8.95 5.70
N PRO A 34 -9.89 -7.64 5.86
CA PRO A 34 -8.88 -7.16 6.81
C PRO A 34 -9.34 -7.45 8.24
N ASP A 35 -8.39 -7.67 9.15
CA ASP A 35 -8.68 -7.85 10.57
C ASP A 35 -8.99 -6.50 11.25
N GLU A 36 -8.48 -5.41 10.68
CA GLU A 36 -8.83 -4.05 11.07
C GLU A 36 -8.66 -3.06 9.92
N ILE A 37 -9.49 -2.01 9.90
CA ILE A 37 -9.38 -0.85 9.02
C ILE A 37 -9.14 0.37 9.90
N VAL A 38 -7.95 0.97 9.77
CA VAL A 38 -7.53 2.15 10.53
C VAL A 38 -7.72 3.39 9.66
N ILE A 39 -8.83 4.09 9.85
CA ILE A 39 -9.10 5.36 9.17
C ILE A 39 -8.46 6.48 9.99
N VAL A 40 -7.59 7.26 9.35
CA VAL A 40 -6.92 8.41 9.97
C VAL A 40 -7.42 9.69 9.32
N VAL A 41 -8.30 10.41 10.03
CA VAL A 41 -8.81 11.71 9.58
C VAL A 41 -7.80 12.79 9.91
N ASP A 42 -7.27 13.44 8.91
CA ASP A 42 -6.33 14.57 9.05
C ASP A 42 -7.09 15.91 9.06
N GLU A 43 -7.77 16.18 10.18
CA GLU A 43 -8.55 17.43 10.37
C GLU A 43 -7.70 18.69 10.28
N PHE A 44 -6.43 18.61 10.68
CA PHE A 44 -5.50 19.74 10.72
C PHE A 44 -4.62 19.87 9.48
N ARG A 45 -4.86 19.03 8.46
CA ARG A 45 -4.10 19.03 7.19
C ARG A 45 -2.57 18.94 7.40
N ARG A 46 -2.15 18.05 8.28
CA ARG A 46 -0.73 17.75 8.56
C ARG A 46 -0.06 16.99 7.41
N GLY A 47 -0.87 16.43 6.51
CA GLY A 47 -0.43 15.73 5.32
C GLY A 47 -0.47 14.20 5.43
N VAL A 48 -0.47 13.55 4.26
CA VAL A 48 -0.64 12.11 4.12
C VAL A 48 0.48 11.31 4.82
N VAL A 49 1.69 11.84 4.85
CA VAL A 49 2.84 11.23 5.56
C VAL A 49 2.56 11.11 7.05
N TRP A 50 2.06 12.20 7.67
CA TRP A 50 1.65 12.16 9.06
C TRP A 50 0.53 11.14 9.29
N ALA A 51 -0.50 11.15 8.44
CA ALA A 51 -1.65 10.27 8.62
C ALA A 51 -1.26 8.78 8.47
N ARG A 52 -0.35 8.43 7.54
CA ARG A 52 0.15 7.05 7.40
C ARG A 52 0.99 6.62 8.61
N ASN A 53 1.89 7.46 9.09
CA ASN A 53 2.68 7.16 10.29
C ASN A 53 1.78 6.97 11.52
N GLU A 54 0.77 7.83 11.69
CA GLU A 54 -0.23 7.71 12.75
C GLU A 54 -1.04 6.41 12.62
N GLY A 55 -1.44 6.05 11.40
CA GLY A 55 -2.14 4.80 11.11
C GLY A 55 -1.30 3.57 11.48
N ILE A 56 0.00 3.58 11.16
CA ILE A 56 0.92 2.51 11.56
C ILE A 56 0.98 2.38 13.07
N ALA A 57 1.08 3.51 13.78
CA ALA A 57 1.15 3.52 15.24
C ALA A 57 -0.12 2.97 15.90
N ARG A 58 -1.31 3.21 15.31
CA ARG A 58 -2.61 2.72 15.80
C ARG A 58 -2.91 1.29 15.40
N SER A 59 -2.24 0.76 14.38
CA SER A 59 -2.52 -0.58 13.83
C SER A 59 -1.81 -1.68 14.61
N SER A 60 -2.33 -2.91 14.53
CA SER A 60 -1.83 -4.07 15.28
C SER A 60 -1.55 -5.31 14.41
N GLY A 61 -1.78 -5.25 13.09
CA GLY A 61 -1.58 -6.37 12.18
C GLY A 61 -0.11 -6.74 11.95
N ASP A 62 0.13 -7.96 11.55
CA ASP A 62 1.46 -8.48 11.18
C ASP A 62 1.91 -7.98 9.81
N VAL A 63 0.94 -7.69 8.96
CA VAL A 63 1.10 -7.03 7.66
C VAL A 63 0.21 -5.80 7.60
N ILE A 64 0.72 -4.76 6.97
CA ILE A 64 0.03 -3.48 6.85
C ILE A 64 -0.17 -3.18 5.37
N ALA A 65 -1.43 -3.03 4.96
CA ALA A 65 -1.80 -2.53 3.66
C ALA A 65 -2.14 -1.04 3.72
N PHE A 66 -1.83 -0.32 2.66
CA PHE A 66 -2.15 1.09 2.50
C PHE A 66 -3.11 1.26 1.32
N ALA A 67 -4.21 1.95 1.54
CA ALA A 67 -5.18 2.35 0.53
C ALA A 67 -5.49 3.84 0.69
N ASP A 68 -5.58 4.58 -0.41
CA ASP A 68 -6.04 5.97 -0.35
C ASP A 68 -7.57 6.03 -0.24
N ASP A 69 -8.13 7.12 0.27
CA ASP A 69 -9.57 7.29 0.49
C ASP A 69 -10.39 7.46 -0.80
N ASP A 70 -9.70 7.56 -1.95
CA ASP A 70 -10.27 7.72 -3.28
C ASP A 70 -9.94 6.54 -4.22
N VAL A 71 -9.70 5.35 -3.66
CA VAL A 71 -9.49 4.13 -4.45
C VAL A 71 -10.56 3.07 -4.16
N ILE A 72 -10.83 2.24 -5.16
CA ILE A 72 -11.64 1.02 -5.03
C ILE A 72 -10.75 -0.17 -5.36
N PRO A 73 -10.25 -0.90 -4.35
CA PRO A 73 -9.51 -2.13 -4.59
C PRO A 73 -10.44 -3.25 -5.10
N PRO A 74 -9.96 -4.12 -6.00
CA PRO A 74 -10.70 -5.30 -6.43
C PRO A 74 -10.96 -6.24 -5.24
N ALA A 75 -11.98 -7.09 -5.35
CA ALA A 75 -12.41 -7.95 -4.24
C ALA A 75 -11.32 -8.91 -3.73
N ASP A 76 -10.38 -9.31 -4.55
CA ASP A 76 -9.28 -10.23 -4.24
C ASP A 76 -7.95 -9.51 -3.90
N TRP A 77 -7.99 -8.20 -3.69
CA TRP A 77 -6.79 -7.37 -3.52
C TRP A 77 -5.91 -7.81 -2.35
N LEU A 78 -6.47 -7.93 -1.14
CA LEU A 78 -5.71 -8.33 0.05
C LEU A 78 -5.22 -9.77 -0.06
N GLU A 79 -6.05 -10.68 -0.58
CA GLU A 79 -5.69 -12.06 -0.82
C GLU A 79 -4.48 -12.18 -1.76
N ARG A 80 -4.50 -11.43 -2.87
CA ARG A 80 -3.39 -11.43 -3.84
C ARG A 80 -2.11 -10.89 -3.25
N LEU A 81 -2.17 -9.75 -2.53
CA LEU A 81 -0.99 -9.14 -1.93
C LEU A 81 -0.37 -10.02 -0.85
N VAL A 82 -1.17 -10.52 0.11
CA VAL A 82 -0.65 -11.37 1.18
C VAL A 82 -0.14 -12.70 0.64
N GLY A 83 -0.85 -13.28 -0.34
CA GLY A 83 -0.39 -14.50 -1.01
C GLY A 83 0.94 -14.31 -1.73
N ALA A 84 1.16 -13.18 -2.38
CA ALA A 84 2.45 -12.86 -3.01
C ALA A 84 3.57 -12.66 -1.99
N LEU A 85 3.31 -11.96 -0.87
CA LEU A 85 4.27 -11.85 0.23
C LEU A 85 4.78 -13.22 0.70
N ASP A 86 3.86 -14.17 0.85
CA ASP A 86 4.21 -15.50 1.36
C ASP A 86 4.89 -16.38 0.32
N ARG A 87 4.35 -16.42 -0.91
CA ARG A 87 4.97 -17.24 -1.99
C ARG A 87 6.39 -16.81 -2.32
N CYS A 88 6.64 -15.49 -2.28
CA CYS A 88 7.93 -14.91 -2.65
C CYS A 88 8.85 -14.67 -1.45
N ASP A 89 8.41 -14.96 -0.23
CA ASP A 89 9.10 -14.56 1.00
C ASP A 89 9.53 -13.07 0.94
N ALA A 90 8.58 -12.22 0.52
CA ALA A 90 8.84 -10.81 0.29
C ALA A 90 8.51 -9.95 1.52
N ALA A 91 9.22 -8.83 1.64
CA ALA A 91 9.00 -7.80 2.65
C ALA A 91 7.81 -6.89 2.30
N ALA A 92 7.64 -6.63 1.00
CA ALA A 92 6.58 -5.79 0.46
C ALA A 92 6.00 -6.38 -0.82
N ALA A 93 4.69 -6.18 -1.01
CA ALA A 93 3.96 -6.49 -2.23
C ALA A 93 3.11 -5.28 -2.63
N GLY A 94 3.03 -4.98 -3.91
CA GLY A 94 2.22 -3.87 -4.38
C GLY A 94 1.90 -3.99 -5.87
N GLY A 95 0.93 -3.18 -6.28
CA GLY A 95 0.46 -3.12 -7.65
C GLY A 95 0.32 -1.69 -8.15
N THR A 96 -0.49 -1.49 -9.18
CA THR A 96 -0.71 -0.19 -9.81
C THR A 96 -2.15 0.27 -9.69
N PHE A 97 -2.39 1.52 -10.07
CA PHE A 97 -3.73 2.03 -10.30
C PHE A 97 -4.21 1.69 -11.72
N GLN A 98 -5.51 1.45 -11.83
CA GLN A 98 -6.17 1.50 -13.12
C GLN A 98 -6.21 2.96 -13.57
N GLU A 99 -5.54 3.27 -14.67
CA GLU A 99 -5.47 4.62 -15.19
C GLU A 99 -6.70 4.93 -16.04
N THR A 100 -7.38 6.03 -15.72
CA THR A 100 -8.56 6.51 -16.46
C THR A 100 -8.25 7.73 -17.32
N ASP A 101 -7.12 8.41 -17.06
CA ASP A 101 -6.63 9.52 -17.87
C ASP A 101 -5.99 9.00 -19.18
N PRO A 102 -6.47 9.40 -20.37
CA PRO A 102 -5.94 8.90 -21.65
C PRO A 102 -4.46 9.21 -21.86
N LEU A 103 -3.96 10.35 -21.37
CA LEU A 103 -2.55 10.73 -21.51
C LEU A 103 -1.66 9.85 -20.63
N LEU A 104 -2.05 9.66 -19.37
CA LEU A 104 -1.31 8.80 -18.44
C LEU A 104 -1.37 7.33 -18.87
N ASP A 105 -2.50 6.87 -19.43
CA ASP A 105 -2.62 5.54 -20.00
C ASP A 105 -1.70 5.37 -21.22
N ALA A 106 -1.59 6.38 -22.08
CA ALA A 106 -0.66 6.36 -23.21
C ALA A 106 0.82 6.31 -22.78
N ILE A 107 1.19 7.01 -21.69
CA ILE A 107 2.53 6.95 -21.09
C ILE A 107 2.79 5.55 -20.53
N ARG A 108 1.81 4.98 -19.82
CA ARG A 108 1.88 3.61 -19.25
C ARG A 108 2.06 2.56 -20.35
N ARG A 109 1.36 2.67 -21.47
CA ARG A 109 1.49 1.73 -22.61
C ARG A 109 2.89 1.72 -23.22
N ARG A 110 3.66 2.81 -23.09
CA ARG A 110 5.07 2.86 -23.53
C ARG A 110 6.02 2.18 -22.57
N ASN A 111 5.65 2.13 -21.27
CA ASN A 111 6.40 1.46 -20.22
C ASN A 111 5.43 0.54 -19.44
N PRO A 112 5.02 -0.59 -20.02
CA PRO A 112 4.02 -1.44 -19.38
C PRO A 112 4.57 -2.07 -18.09
N PHE A 113 3.73 -2.10 -17.07
CA PHE A 113 4.02 -2.91 -15.90
C PHE A 113 3.97 -4.39 -16.25
N PRO A 114 4.69 -5.25 -15.51
CA PRO A 114 4.67 -6.68 -15.74
C PRO A 114 3.24 -7.24 -15.69
N GLU A 115 2.89 -8.13 -16.61
CA GLU A 115 1.60 -8.82 -16.64
C GLU A 115 1.51 -9.94 -15.58
N ARG A 116 2.64 -10.30 -14.98
CA ARG A 116 2.76 -11.36 -13.98
C ARG A 116 3.48 -10.86 -12.73
N GLU A 117 3.32 -11.58 -11.62
CA GLU A 117 4.11 -11.31 -10.42
C GLU A 117 5.61 -11.34 -10.76
N GLN A 118 6.32 -10.31 -10.32
CA GLN A 118 7.74 -10.19 -10.58
C GLN A 118 8.47 -9.69 -9.33
N MET A 119 9.47 -10.47 -8.91
CA MET A 119 10.38 -10.09 -7.84
C MET A 119 11.35 -9.03 -8.31
N ASP A 120 11.65 -8.08 -7.39
CA ASP A 120 12.71 -7.08 -7.55
C ASP A 120 12.74 -6.43 -8.94
N HIS A 121 11.59 -6.05 -9.39
CA HIS A 121 11.32 -5.46 -10.72
C HIS A 121 12.26 -4.26 -11.08
N GLY A 122 13.16 -3.82 -10.18
CA GLY A 122 14.07 -2.70 -10.43
C GLY A 122 13.43 -1.32 -10.19
N GLY A 123 12.11 -1.24 -10.18
CA GLY A 123 11.31 -0.06 -9.90
C GLY A 123 10.53 -0.16 -8.59
N LEU A 124 9.49 0.63 -8.49
CA LEU A 124 8.48 0.51 -7.45
C LEU A 124 7.64 -0.75 -7.67
N VAL A 125 7.37 -1.46 -6.59
CA VAL A 125 6.44 -2.58 -6.65
C VAL A 125 4.98 -2.14 -6.48
N GLY A 126 4.76 -0.88 -6.14
CA GLY A 126 3.44 -0.25 -5.97
C GLY A 126 3.59 1.20 -5.56
N ASN A 127 2.50 1.85 -5.26
CA ASN A 127 2.43 3.14 -4.59
C ASN A 127 1.63 2.98 -3.29
N SER A 128 1.68 3.99 -2.44
CA SER A 128 1.06 3.95 -1.12
C SER A 128 -0.48 3.84 -1.10
N GLY A 129 -1.15 3.82 -2.24
CA GLY A 129 -2.57 3.48 -2.38
C GLY A 129 -2.81 2.02 -2.83
N ASN A 130 -1.74 1.25 -3.09
CA ASN A 130 -1.78 -0.16 -3.47
C ASN A 130 -0.49 -0.87 -3.05
N LEU A 131 -0.25 -0.92 -1.74
CA LEU A 131 0.98 -1.43 -1.16
C LEU A 131 0.69 -2.19 0.14
N MET A 132 1.36 -3.33 0.33
CA MET A 132 1.34 -4.10 1.58
C MET A 132 2.77 -4.38 2.03
N ILE A 133 3.05 -4.19 3.32
CA ILE A 133 4.40 -4.36 3.89
C ILE A 133 4.30 -5.17 5.19
N ARG A 134 5.22 -6.10 5.41
CA ARG A 134 5.34 -6.78 6.70
C ARG A 134 5.75 -5.80 7.78
N ARG A 135 5.03 -5.79 8.91
CA ARG A 135 5.26 -4.88 10.05
C ARG A 135 6.70 -4.85 10.52
N GLN A 136 7.37 -5.99 10.56
CA GLN A 136 8.77 -6.06 11.01
C GLN A 136 9.71 -5.12 10.23
N TRP A 137 9.46 -4.90 8.94
CA TRP A 137 10.26 -4.01 8.12
C TRP A 137 9.95 -2.53 8.38
N LEU A 138 8.69 -2.20 8.67
CA LEU A 138 8.29 -0.85 9.09
C LEU A 138 8.85 -0.53 10.50
N ALA A 139 8.79 -1.50 11.41
CA ALA A 139 9.37 -1.36 12.74
C ALA A 139 10.88 -1.14 12.69
N ARG A 140 11.57 -1.82 11.78
CA ARG A 140 13.01 -1.61 11.55
C ARG A 140 13.30 -0.20 11.04
N CYS A 141 12.50 0.33 10.09
CA CYS A 141 12.64 1.72 9.66
C CYS A 141 12.42 2.70 10.82
N GLN A 142 11.38 2.48 11.64
CA GLN A 142 11.13 3.32 12.80
C GLN A 142 12.29 3.30 13.79
N GLN A 143 12.90 2.14 14.03
CA GLN A 143 14.01 1.98 14.96
C GLN A 143 15.31 2.62 14.45
N GLU A 144 15.63 2.44 13.15
CA GLU A 144 16.90 2.87 12.59
C GLU A 144 16.88 4.33 12.12
N ASP A 145 15.74 4.82 11.61
CA ASP A 145 15.63 6.16 11.01
C ASP A 145 14.84 7.14 11.87
N GLY A 146 14.11 6.65 12.90
CA GLY A 146 13.21 7.45 13.72
C GLY A 146 11.81 7.68 13.11
N TYR A 147 11.56 7.18 11.90
CA TYR A 147 10.28 7.29 11.19
C TYR A 147 10.07 6.12 10.22
N VAL A 148 8.82 5.89 9.82
CA VAL A 148 8.50 4.98 8.72
C VAL A 148 8.40 5.75 7.42
N PHE A 149 7.38 6.57 7.23
CA PHE A 149 7.33 7.54 6.14
C PHE A 149 8.07 8.80 6.55
N ASN A 150 8.99 9.26 5.72
CA ASN A 150 9.86 10.39 6.03
C ASN A 150 9.07 11.71 6.06
N PRO A 151 9.01 12.42 7.21
CA PRO A 151 8.22 13.64 7.35
C PRO A 151 8.72 14.83 6.52
N CYS A 152 9.91 14.75 5.94
CA CYS A 152 10.41 15.77 5.01
C CYS A 152 9.71 15.74 3.65
N PHE A 153 8.95 14.67 3.34
CA PHE A 153 8.18 14.58 2.09
C PHE A 153 6.77 15.12 2.30
N GLY A 154 6.36 16.06 1.46
CA GLY A 154 5.06 16.74 1.56
C GLY A 154 3.87 15.97 0.94
N GLY A 155 4.01 14.69 0.64
CA GLY A 155 2.96 13.85 0.05
C GLY A 155 3.17 13.48 -1.41
N SER A 156 4.43 13.52 -1.86
CA SER A 156 4.83 12.96 -3.17
C SER A 156 6.23 12.39 -3.04
N GLY A 157 6.41 11.12 -3.42
CA GLY A 157 7.68 10.42 -3.39
C GLY A 157 8.05 9.78 -2.05
N GLU A 158 7.19 9.89 -1.03
CA GLU A 158 7.39 9.30 0.29
C GLU A 158 7.38 7.76 0.26
N ASP A 159 6.60 7.19 -0.64
CA ASP A 159 6.53 5.75 -0.89
C ASP A 159 7.78 5.24 -1.63
N TRP A 160 8.27 6.00 -2.61
CA TRP A 160 9.53 5.73 -3.29
C TRP A 160 10.70 5.73 -2.32
N GLU A 161 10.78 6.74 -1.48
CA GLU A 161 11.81 6.89 -0.46
C GLU A 161 11.79 5.71 0.53
N LEU A 162 10.60 5.35 1.03
CA LEU A 162 10.44 4.19 1.92
C LEU A 162 10.89 2.89 1.23
N MET A 163 10.42 2.62 0.01
CA MET A 163 10.80 1.41 -0.72
C MET A 163 12.29 1.38 -1.05
N TRP A 164 12.90 2.54 -1.35
CA TRP A 164 14.35 2.63 -1.53
C TRP A 164 15.11 2.26 -0.26
N ARG A 165 14.70 2.78 0.91
CA ARG A 165 15.30 2.41 2.21
C ARG A 165 15.15 0.93 2.53
N LEU A 166 13.96 0.37 2.31
CA LEU A 166 13.71 -1.07 2.48
C LEU A 166 14.65 -1.91 1.61
N ARG A 167 14.78 -1.55 0.33
CA ARG A 167 15.68 -2.24 -0.60
C ARG A 167 17.15 -2.15 -0.17
N LYS A 168 17.61 -0.98 0.29
CA LYS A 168 18.96 -0.81 0.84
C LYS A 168 19.25 -1.71 2.04
N ARG A 169 18.21 -2.12 2.77
CA ARG A 169 18.28 -3.05 3.90
C ARG A 169 18.13 -4.52 3.49
N GLY A 170 18.10 -4.81 2.20
CA GLY A 170 17.97 -6.16 1.68
C GLY A 170 16.53 -6.68 1.64
N ALA A 171 15.52 -5.82 1.77
CA ALA A 171 14.12 -6.20 1.62
C ALA A 171 13.84 -6.68 0.20
N ARG A 172 13.29 -7.89 0.08
CA ARG A 172 12.75 -8.40 -1.20
C ARG A 172 11.36 -7.83 -1.40
N MET A 173 11.05 -7.41 -2.62
CA MET A 173 9.76 -6.83 -2.96
C MET A 173 9.17 -7.51 -4.18
N VAL A 174 7.87 -7.71 -4.20
CA VAL A 174 7.15 -8.35 -5.30
C VAL A 174 6.12 -7.42 -5.89
N TYR A 175 6.19 -7.22 -7.21
CA TYR A 175 5.12 -6.60 -7.98
C TYR A 175 4.00 -7.60 -8.19
N VAL A 176 2.77 -7.19 -7.91
CA VAL A 176 1.54 -7.97 -8.12
C VAL A 176 0.70 -7.25 -9.17
N PRO A 177 0.29 -7.90 -10.27
CA PRO A 177 -0.56 -7.27 -11.29
C PRO A 177 -2.00 -7.09 -10.78
N SER A 178 -2.15 -6.38 -9.66
CA SER A 178 -3.42 -5.99 -9.07
C SER A 178 -3.59 -4.50 -9.25
N GLN A 179 -4.63 -4.11 -9.98
CA GLN A 179 -4.94 -2.71 -10.24
C GLN A 179 -6.08 -2.27 -9.34
N VAL A 180 -5.89 -1.20 -8.59
CA VAL A 180 -6.96 -0.53 -7.87
C VAL A 180 -7.54 0.59 -8.74
N GLN A 181 -8.86 0.76 -8.72
CA GLN A 181 -9.51 1.85 -9.43
C GLN A 181 -9.33 3.14 -8.63
N HIS A 182 -8.88 4.21 -9.27
CA HIS A 182 -8.77 5.54 -8.68
C HIS A 182 -10.02 6.36 -9.04
N LEU A 183 -10.65 6.95 -8.02
CA LEU A 183 -11.83 7.81 -8.16
C LEU A 183 -11.35 9.27 -8.31
N ARG A 184 -11.20 9.75 -9.54
CA ARG A 184 -10.89 11.16 -9.85
C ARG A 184 -12.11 11.90 -10.33
#